data_4febf2364da7e1d0c4877670b29b13d0
#
_entry.id   4febf2364da7e1d0c4877670b29b13d0
#
_cell.length_a   1.000
_cell.length_b   1.000
_cell.length_c   1.000
_cell.angle_alpha   90.00
_cell.angle_beta   90.00
_cell.angle_gamma   90.00
#
_symmetry.space_group_name_H-M   'P 1'
#
loop_
_entity.id
_entity.type
_entity.pdbx_description
1 polymer ?
#
loop_
_entity_poly.entity_id
_entity_poly.type
_entity_poly.pdbx_seq_one_letter_code
_entity_poly.pdbx_strand_id
1 'polypeptide(L)'
;MTIKEFFDTYNKQAFTEEELEDLWWGDLLEIHAPEVAPEEYGEPDRWNTMVSKVIQVEDRYFMVYRYQGNTEYQETIYDVQPDEVYPVEKTIIVWEGVPNK
;
A
#
# COMPACT_ATOMS: atom_id res chain seq x y z
N MET A 1 13.67 4.17 -11.60
CA MET A 1 13.59 2.72 -11.88
C MET A 1 12.61 2.47 -13.01
N THR A 2 12.96 1.64 -13.94
CA THR A 2 12.03 1.22 -15.01
C THR A 2 11.06 0.17 -14.46
N ILE A 3 9.97 -0.07 -15.20
CA ILE A 3 8.99 -1.10 -14.82
C ILE A 3 9.65 -2.48 -14.80
N LYS A 4 10.53 -2.76 -15.77
CA LYS A 4 11.26 -4.02 -15.80
C LYS A 4 12.15 -4.19 -14.57
N GLU A 5 12.85 -3.15 -14.18
CA GLU A 5 13.70 -3.17 -12.99
C GLU A 5 12.85 -3.37 -11.73
N PHE A 6 11.67 -2.79 -11.68
CA PHE A 6 10.74 -2.98 -10.58
C PHE A 6 10.36 -4.46 -10.43
N PHE A 7 9.94 -5.12 -11.51
CA PHE A 7 9.57 -6.52 -11.47
C PHE A 7 10.75 -7.42 -11.17
N ASP A 8 11.93 -7.12 -11.70
CA ASP A 8 13.14 -7.88 -11.39
C ASP A 8 13.48 -7.79 -9.91
N THR A 9 13.38 -6.60 -9.34
CA THR A 9 13.64 -6.40 -7.90
C THR A 9 12.60 -7.12 -7.05
N TYR A 10 11.33 -7.03 -7.43
CA TYR A 10 10.25 -7.72 -6.73
C TYR A 10 10.45 -9.24 -6.72
N ASN A 11 10.86 -9.81 -7.85
CA ASN A 11 10.98 -11.26 -7.99
C ASN A 11 12.25 -11.85 -7.41
N LYS A 12 13.35 -11.11 -7.37
CA LYS A 12 14.68 -11.65 -7.06
C LYS A 12 15.32 -11.06 -5.83
N GLN A 13 14.98 -9.83 -5.50
CA GLN A 13 15.62 -9.06 -4.45
C GLN A 13 14.57 -8.41 -3.57
N ALA A 14 15.02 -7.83 -2.49
CA ALA A 14 14.17 -6.98 -1.67
C ALA A 14 14.44 -5.52 -2.00
N PHE A 15 13.42 -4.69 -1.94
CA PHE A 15 13.57 -3.25 -2.07
C PHE A 15 14.27 -2.69 -0.82
N THR A 16 15.10 -1.68 -1.02
CA THR A 16 15.70 -0.95 0.10
C THR A 16 14.66 -0.03 0.74
N GLU A 17 14.96 0.46 1.95
CA GLU A 17 14.06 1.41 2.62
C GLU A 17 13.83 2.67 1.78
N GLU A 18 14.86 3.19 1.14
CA GLU A 18 14.75 4.35 0.26
C GLU A 18 13.84 4.05 -0.93
N GLU A 19 14.00 2.89 -1.54
CA GLU A 19 13.14 2.46 -2.64
C GLU A 19 11.69 2.27 -2.20
N LEU A 20 11.45 1.73 -1.01
CA LEU A 20 10.11 1.57 -0.46
C LEU A 20 9.45 2.92 -0.17
N GLU A 21 10.20 3.87 0.33
CA GLU A 21 9.70 5.23 0.52
C GLU A 21 9.31 5.88 -0.81
N ASP A 22 10.18 5.80 -1.80
CA ASP A 22 9.91 6.32 -3.13
C ASP A 22 8.70 5.64 -3.77
N LEU A 23 8.57 4.33 -3.57
CA LEU A 23 7.43 3.57 -4.07
C LEU A 23 6.11 4.05 -3.44
N TRP A 24 6.12 4.33 -2.15
CA TRP A 24 4.94 4.86 -1.45
C TRP A 24 4.50 6.21 -2.04
N TRP A 25 5.45 7.10 -2.31
CA TRP A 25 5.17 8.42 -2.82
C TRP A 25 4.99 8.49 -4.34
N GLY A 26 5.18 7.35 -5.03
CA GLY A 26 5.01 7.29 -6.48
C GLY A 26 6.21 7.79 -7.27
N ASP A 27 7.35 7.97 -6.62
CA ASP A 27 8.56 8.52 -7.25
C ASP A 27 9.55 7.45 -7.72
N LEU A 28 9.31 6.18 -7.37
CA LEU A 28 10.24 5.10 -7.68
C LEU A 28 10.29 4.77 -9.17
N LEU A 29 9.13 4.78 -9.83
CA LEU A 29 9.01 4.42 -11.23
C LEU A 29 9.11 5.66 -12.12
N GLU A 30 9.77 5.51 -13.27
CA GLU A 30 9.84 6.58 -14.27
C GLU A 30 8.46 6.97 -14.78
N ILE A 31 7.56 5.99 -14.85
CA ILE A 31 6.15 6.20 -15.15
C ILE A 31 5.40 6.10 -13.84
N HIS A 32 4.67 7.14 -13.50
CA HIS A 32 3.90 7.19 -12.26
C HIS A 32 2.91 6.03 -12.14
N ALA A 33 3.00 5.30 -11.03
CA ALA A 33 2.06 4.23 -10.73
C ALA A 33 0.85 4.81 -9.99
N PRO A 34 -0.35 4.79 -10.58
CA PRO A 34 -1.51 5.38 -9.94
C PRO A 34 -1.97 4.59 -8.72
N GLU A 35 -2.42 5.30 -7.72
CA GLU A 35 -3.11 4.71 -6.58
C GLU A 35 -4.52 4.30 -7.02
N VAL A 36 -4.87 3.03 -6.82
CA VAL A 36 -6.17 2.49 -7.26
C VAL A 36 -7.11 2.17 -6.11
N ALA A 37 -6.62 2.23 -4.88
CA ALA A 37 -7.45 2.07 -3.69
C ALA A 37 -6.98 3.06 -2.63
N PRO A 38 -7.90 3.63 -1.84
CA PRO A 38 -7.54 4.61 -0.84
C PRO A 38 -6.68 4.00 0.27
N GLU A 39 -5.97 4.87 0.99
CA GLU A 39 -5.19 4.45 2.15
C GLU A 39 -6.09 3.79 3.19
N GLU A 40 -5.66 2.67 3.72
CA GLU A 40 -6.32 1.99 4.82
C GLU A 40 -5.39 1.98 6.03
N TYR A 41 -5.99 2.27 7.19
CA TYR A 41 -5.27 2.32 8.45
C TYR A 41 -5.60 1.06 9.25
N GLY A 42 -4.55 0.31 9.62
CA GLY A 42 -4.71 -0.82 10.54
C GLY A 42 -4.95 -0.35 11.96
N GLU A 43 -5.11 -1.29 12.87
CA GLU A 43 -5.22 -0.95 14.29
C GLU A 43 -3.90 -0.35 14.77
N PRO A 44 -3.93 0.80 15.46
CA PRO A 44 -2.71 1.38 15.97
C PRO A 44 -2.17 0.53 17.12
N ASP A 45 -0.86 0.27 17.10
CA ASP A 45 -0.20 -0.17 18.31
C ASP A 45 0.22 1.06 19.11
N ARG A 46 1.03 0.84 20.14
CA ARG A 46 1.43 1.92 21.06
C ARG A 46 2.18 3.06 20.34
N TRP A 47 2.97 2.74 19.32
CA TRP A 47 3.91 3.69 18.73
C TRP A 47 3.60 4.02 17.28
N ASN A 48 3.05 3.06 16.53
CA ASN A 48 2.87 3.19 15.11
C ASN A 48 1.53 2.66 14.65
N THR A 49 1.06 3.18 13.53
CA THR A 49 -0.09 2.67 12.82
C THR A 49 0.37 2.21 11.44
N MET A 50 0.05 0.97 11.07
CA MET A 50 0.33 0.49 9.73
C MET A 50 -0.66 1.08 8.74
N VAL A 51 -0.15 1.71 7.69
CA VAL A 51 -0.98 2.27 6.62
C VAL A 51 -0.67 1.50 5.35
N SER A 52 -1.70 1.12 4.62
CA SER A 52 -1.56 0.43 3.34
C SER A 52 -2.36 1.10 2.25
N LYS A 53 -1.92 0.94 1.01
CA LYS A 53 -2.67 1.35 -0.18
C LYS A 53 -2.30 0.43 -1.33
N VAL A 54 -3.10 0.46 -2.39
CA VAL A 54 -2.86 -0.35 -3.58
C VAL A 54 -2.50 0.56 -4.75
N ILE A 55 -1.41 0.21 -5.43
CA ILE A 55 -0.97 0.88 -6.65
C ILE A 55 -1.06 -0.09 -7.83
N GLN A 56 -1.17 0.46 -9.02
CA GLN A 56 -1.17 -0.31 -10.25
C GLN A 56 0.13 -0.09 -11.01
N VAL A 57 0.79 -1.20 -11.36
CA VAL A 57 2.00 -1.20 -12.19
C VAL A 57 1.69 -2.10 -13.40
N GLU A 58 1.53 -1.50 -14.58
CA GLU A 58 1.03 -2.18 -15.77
C GLU A 58 -0.38 -2.74 -15.52
N ASP A 59 -0.56 -4.05 -15.70
CA ASP A 59 -1.82 -4.75 -15.44
C ASP A 59 -1.83 -5.47 -14.09
N ARG A 60 -0.85 -5.20 -13.25
CA ARG A 60 -0.67 -5.85 -11.94
C ARG A 60 -0.87 -4.84 -10.83
N TYR A 61 -1.29 -5.32 -9.68
CA TYR A 61 -1.60 -4.50 -8.51
C TYR A 61 -0.70 -4.90 -7.36
N PHE A 62 -0.23 -3.90 -6.59
CA PHE A 62 0.65 -4.13 -5.46
C PHE A 62 0.14 -3.35 -4.26
N MET A 63 0.05 -4.03 -3.13
CA MET A 63 -0.22 -3.38 -1.86
C MET A 63 1.10 -2.93 -1.26
N VAL A 64 1.19 -1.65 -0.95
CA VAL A 64 2.37 -1.04 -0.35
C VAL A 64 2.05 -0.56 1.06
N TYR A 65 3.05 -0.51 1.92
CA TYR A 65 2.88 -0.31 3.34
C TYR A 65 3.86 0.72 3.91
N ARG A 66 3.44 1.36 4.99
CA ARG A 66 4.36 2.11 5.83
C ARG A 66 3.86 2.06 7.28
N TYR A 67 4.75 2.24 8.23
CA TYR A 67 4.40 2.47 9.62
C TYR A 67 4.46 3.97 9.90
N GLN A 68 3.32 4.55 10.19
CA GLN A 68 3.22 5.96 10.52
C GLN A 68 3.34 6.13 12.03
N GLY A 69 4.22 7.02 12.49
CA GLY A 69 4.33 7.32 13.91
C GLY A 69 3.05 7.93 14.46
N ASN A 70 2.65 7.50 15.65
CA ASN A 70 1.44 8.00 16.30
C ASN A 70 1.67 9.32 17.06
N THR A 71 2.92 9.75 17.19
CA THR A 71 3.28 11.03 17.81
C THR A 71 4.22 11.79 16.89
N GLU A 72 4.36 13.11 17.12
CA GLU A 72 5.27 13.94 16.34
C GLU A 72 6.74 13.59 16.53
N TYR A 73 7.07 12.82 17.57
CA TYR A 73 8.44 12.39 17.85
C TYR A 73 8.82 11.07 17.20
N GLN A 74 7.89 10.42 16.52
CA GLN A 74 8.12 9.13 15.89
C GLN A 74 8.16 9.26 14.39
N GLU A 75 9.19 8.69 13.79
CA GLU A 75 9.38 8.73 12.34
C GLU A 75 8.48 7.71 11.65
N THR A 76 8.11 8.03 10.42
CA THR A 76 7.46 7.07 9.53
C THR A 76 8.50 6.09 9.02
N ILE A 77 8.19 4.80 9.06
CA ILE A 77 9.10 3.73 8.69
C ILE A 77 8.60 3.05 7.41
N TYR A 78 9.50 2.85 6.45
CA TYR A 78 9.23 2.19 5.18
C TYR A 78 10.12 0.95 5.09
N ASP A 79 9.73 -0.13 5.75
CA ASP A 79 10.53 -1.35 5.82
C ASP A 79 9.75 -2.62 5.46
N VAL A 80 8.51 -2.48 5.03
CA VAL A 80 7.68 -3.61 4.63
C VAL A 80 7.68 -3.75 3.12
N GLN A 81 8.00 -4.95 2.63
CA GLN A 81 8.02 -5.23 1.21
C GLN A 81 6.61 -5.23 0.61
N PRO A 82 6.46 -4.81 -0.65
CA PRO A 82 5.15 -4.82 -1.30
C PRO A 82 4.66 -6.23 -1.59
N ASP A 83 3.35 -6.42 -1.57
CA ASP A 83 2.69 -7.68 -1.90
C ASP A 83 1.86 -7.52 -3.17
N GLU A 84 2.03 -8.44 -4.12
CA GLU A 84 1.14 -8.46 -5.28
C GLU A 84 -0.25 -8.91 -4.86
N VAL A 85 -1.25 -8.16 -5.30
CA VAL A 85 -2.66 -8.42 -4.97
C VAL A 85 -3.49 -8.40 -6.26
N TYR A 86 -4.70 -8.89 -6.17
CA TYR A 86 -5.64 -8.81 -7.29
C TYR A 86 -7.03 -8.44 -6.76
N PRO A 87 -7.83 -7.76 -7.59
CA PRO A 87 -9.17 -7.38 -7.16
C PRO A 87 -10.08 -8.60 -7.10
N VAL A 88 -10.84 -8.69 -6.02
CA VAL A 88 -11.85 -9.75 -5.82
C VAL A 88 -13.17 -9.08 -5.48
N GLU A 89 -14.20 -9.37 -6.24
CA GLU A 89 -15.54 -8.93 -5.93
C GLU A 89 -16.11 -9.80 -4.82
N LYS A 90 -16.63 -9.16 -3.78
CA LYS A 90 -17.28 -9.85 -2.68
C LYS A 90 -18.67 -9.30 -2.48
N THR A 91 -19.63 -10.20 -2.32
CA THR A 91 -20.96 -9.81 -1.90
C THR A 91 -20.94 -9.61 -0.39
N ILE A 92 -21.33 -8.43 0.04
CA ILE A 92 -21.37 -8.07 1.46
C ILE A 92 -22.83 -7.95 1.86
N ILE A 93 -23.19 -8.62 2.97
CA ILE A 93 -24.51 -8.46 3.57
C ILE A 93 -24.42 -7.27 4.50
N VAL A 94 -25.26 -6.28 4.24
CA VAL A 94 -25.37 -5.08 5.06
C VAL A 94 -26.72 -5.11 5.75
N TRP A 95 -26.71 -4.85 7.03
CA TRP A 95 -27.94 -4.82 7.83
C TRP A 95 -28.44 -3.40 7.93
N GLU A 96 -29.64 -3.20 7.40
CA GLU A 96 -30.31 -1.89 7.44
C GLU A 96 -31.59 -1.98 8.25
N GLY A 97 -31.99 -0.87 8.82
CA GLY A 97 -33.25 -0.79 9.52
C GLY A 97 -34.43 -1.03 8.58
N VAL A 98 -35.45 -1.70 9.08
CA VAL A 98 -36.68 -1.91 8.31
C VAL A 98 -37.34 -0.56 8.05
N PRO A 99 -37.74 -0.28 6.79
CA PRO A 99 -38.41 0.98 6.50
C PRO A 99 -39.64 1.16 7.37
N ASN A 100 -39.76 2.35 7.90
CA ASN A 100 -40.92 2.69 8.73
C ASN A 100 -42.15 2.84 7.83
N LYS A 101 -43.24 2.31 8.28
CA LYS A 101 -44.48 2.32 7.51
C LYS A 101 -45.27 3.59 7.68
#